data_baaac4383e3f1322379b6245c985315b
#
_entry.id   baaac4383e3f1322379b6245c985315b
#
_cell.length_a   1.000
_cell.length_b   1.000
_cell.length_c   1.000
_cell.angle_alpha   90.00
_cell.angle_beta   90.00
_cell.angle_gamma   90.00
#
_symmetry.space_group_name_H-M   'P 1'
#
loop_
_entity.id
_entity.type
_entity.pdbx_description
1 polymer ?
#
loop_
_entity_poly.entity_id
_entity_poly.type
_entity_poly.pdbx_seq_one_letter_code
_entity_poly.pdbx_strand_id
1 'polypeptide(L)'
;MKKMILFCALFFAFHALHAQDSAAVKKVTYPAGFTEQLNVVYTKVNDWEGKMDLYLPPVKSAPAPVVINIHGGGWNKGNKESQTGFSGFFKRGYAVANIAYRLTGVATAPAAVEDTRCALIYLISNAKKLNIDVNKIVIMGGSAGGHLALMGGLLENNPVFDTNCKGTANIKVAAIIDKYGITDVWDWGYGKLKTSKSATSWLGAKAKDQDFARSVSPLYQVKKSSPPVFIVHGDADPIVPYEQSVALKAKLDELGVKNEFITVKGGLHGKFPAEENSRVNAKIMEFLKSLGL
;
A
#
# COMPACT_ATOMS: atom_id res chain seq x y z
N MET A 1 -41.64 50.17 45.70
CA MET A 1 -40.49 49.27 46.01
C MET A 1 -40.64 48.03 45.13
N LYS A 2 -39.97 47.98 43.96
CA LYS A 2 -40.00 46.85 43.03
C LYS A 2 -38.74 45.99 43.27
N LYS A 3 -38.96 44.73 43.71
CA LYS A 3 -37.89 43.75 43.88
C LYS A 3 -37.51 43.18 42.51
N MET A 4 -36.26 43.35 42.12
CA MET A 4 -35.65 42.78 40.91
C MET A 4 -35.06 41.41 41.28
N ILE A 5 -35.63 40.36 40.70
CA ILE A 5 -35.15 38.98 40.85
C ILE A 5 -34.13 38.72 39.76
N LEU A 6 -32.87 38.53 40.15
CA LEU A 6 -31.75 38.21 39.25
C LEU A 6 -31.75 36.69 38.99
N PHE A 7 -32.01 36.29 37.75
CA PHE A 7 -31.94 34.89 37.32
C PHE A 7 -30.50 34.63 36.87
N CYS A 8 -29.72 33.89 37.67
CA CYS A 8 -28.45 33.32 37.23
C CYS A 8 -28.68 32.06 36.41
N ALA A 9 -28.49 32.16 35.11
CA ALA A 9 -28.46 31.00 34.22
C ALA A 9 -27.06 30.33 34.28
N LEU A 10 -26.99 29.16 34.93
CA LEU A 10 -25.83 28.31 34.89
C LEU A 10 -25.77 27.59 33.51
N PHE A 11 -24.82 27.98 32.67
CA PHE A 11 -24.47 27.24 31.47
C PHE A 11 -23.64 26.01 31.85
N PHE A 12 -24.24 24.84 31.89
CA PHE A 12 -23.49 23.56 31.88
C PHE A 12 -22.95 23.31 30.48
N ALA A 13 -21.66 23.52 30.29
CA ALA A 13 -20.94 23.07 29.11
C ALA A 13 -20.78 21.55 29.20
N PHE A 14 -21.58 20.81 28.45
CA PHE A 14 -21.34 19.39 28.19
C PHE A 14 -20.11 19.24 27.31
N HIS A 15 -18.98 18.91 27.90
CA HIS A 15 -17.84 18.38 27.17
C HIS A 15 -18.17 16.94 26.82
N ALA A 16 -18.59 16.70 25.57
CA ALA A 16 -18.64 15.36 25.03
C ALA A 16 -17.20 14.85 24.86
N LEU A 17 -16.75 14.05 25.82
CA LEU A 17 -15.57 13.22 25.62
C LEU A 17 -15.90 12.26 24.47
N HIS A 18 -15.29 12.51 23.31
CA HIS A 18 -15.20 11.49 22.29
C HIS A 18 -14.23 10.44 22.82
N ALA A 19 -14.78 9.35 23.38
CA ALA A 19 -14.04 8.14 23.59
C ALA A 19 -13.62 7.63 22.20
N GLN A 20 -12.38 7.91 21.79
CA GLN A 20 -11.73 7.18 20.72
C GLN A 20 -11.64 5.74 21.19
N ASP A 21 -12.44 4.87 20.57
CA ASP A 21 -12.29 3.42 20.69
C ASP A 21 -10.85 3.08 20.32
N SER A 22 -9.99 2.94 21.32
CA SER A 22 -8.64 2.45 21.14
C SER A 22 -8.71 0.95 20.90
N ALA A 23 -9.07 0.57 19.66
CA ALA A 23 -8.86 -0.79 19.22
C ALA A 23 -7.40 -1.14 19.51
N ALA A 24 -7.17 -2.14 20.36
CA ALA A 24 -5.84 -2.54 20.81
C ALA A 24 -4.94 -2.71 19.58
N VAL A 25 -3.87 -1.93 19.49
CA VAL A 25 -2.91 -1.97 18.39
C VAL A 25 -2.36 -3.39 18.34
N LYS A 26 -2.65 -4.13 17.28
CA LYS A 26 -2.15 -5.49 17.10
C LYS A 26 -0.64 -5.43 16.91
N LYS A 27 0.11 -5.97 17.87
CA LYS A 27 1.56 -6.03 17.78
C LYS A 27 1.99 -7.03 16.72
N VAL A 28 2.95 -6.65 15.86
CA VAL A 28 3.59 -7.57 14.91
C VAL A 28 4.42 -8.58 15.70
N THR A 29 4.20 -9.88 15.41
CA THR A 29 4.99 -10.97 16.00
C THR A 29 6.05 -11.39 15.01
N TYR A 30 7.32 -11.38 15.42
CA TYR A 30 8.47 -11.77 14.61
C TYR A 30 9.39 -12.73 15.39
N PRO A 31 10.21 -13.55 14.69
CA PRO A 31 11.11 -14.53 15.31
C PRO A 31 12.18 -13.88 16.18
N ALA A 32 12.72 -14.64 17.13
CA ALA A 32 13.86 -14.22 17.94
C ALA A 32 15.05 -13.79 17.04
N GLY A 33 15.77 -12.76 17.48
CA GLY A 33 16.89 -12.17 16.76
C GLY A 33 16.52 -11.11 15.72
N PHE A 34 15.24 -10.94 15.37
CA PHE A 34 14.79 -9.77 14.63
C PHE A 34 14.81 -8.53 15.53
N THR A 35 15.02 -7.37 14.91
CA THR A 35 14.93 -6.07 15.57
C THR A 35 13.86 -5.22 14.91
N GLU A 36 13.22 -4.34 15.68
CA GLU A 36 12.25 -3.39 15.17
C GLU A 36 12.77 -1.95 15.29
N GLN A 37 12.48 -1.15 14.27
CA GLN A 37 12.65 0.30 14.27
C GLN A 37 11.31 0.90 13.89
N LEU A 38 10.58 1.41 14.87
CA LEU A 38 9.24 1.94 14.64
C LEU A 38 9.28 3.42 14.27
N ASN A 39 8.33 3.84 13.44
CA ASN A 39 8.14 5.24 13.04
C ASN A 39 9.39 5.89 12.40
N VAL A 40 10.15 5.12 11.62
CA VAL A 40 11.28 5.65 10.85
C VAL A 40 10.76 6.63 9.80
N VAL A 41 11.20 7.88 9.87
CA VAL A 41 10.78 8.93 8.93
C VAL A 41 11.53 8.77 7.61
N TYR A 42 10.83 8.39 6.54
CA TYR A 42 11.39 8.24 5.21
C TYR A 42 11.27 9.49 4.32
N THR A 43 10.28 10.35 4.61
CA THR A 43 10.13 11.66 3.95
C THR A 43 9.41 12.65 4.86
N LYS A 44 9.53 13.95 4.53
CA LYS A 44 8.75 15.03 5.16
C LYS A 44 8.20 15.93 4.05
N VAL A 45 6.91 16.21 4.11
CA VAL A 45 6.24 17.12 3.18
C VAL A 45 5.39 18.08 4.00
N ASN A 46 5.80 19.34 4.06
CA ASN A 46 5.25 20.34 4.99
C ASN A 46 5.28 19.80 6.44
N ASP A 47 4.14 19.81 7.13
CA ASP A 47 4.02 19.32 8.51
C ASP A 47 3.78 17.80 8.62
N TRP A 48 3.66 17.09 7.47
CA TRP A 48 3.46 15.65 7.47
C TRP A 48 4.78 14.88 7.40
N GLU A 49 4.88 13.85 8.22
CA GLU A 49 6.00 12.91 8.22
C GLU A 49 5.56 11.55 7.67
N GLY A 50 6.16 11.12 6.56
CA GLY A 50 6.04 9.75 6.05
C GLY A 50 6.82 8.79 6.93
N LYS A 51 6.13 7.89 7.62
CA LYS A 51 6.71 6.95 8.57
C LYS A 51 6.57 5.51 8.12
N MET A 52 7.59 4.71 8.42
CA MET A 52 7.54 3.25 8.25
C MET A 52 8.00 2.55 9.52
N ASP A 53 7.51 1.33 9.72
CA ASP A 53 8.05 0.40 10.70
C ASP A 53 8.94 -0.61 9.98
N LEU A 54 10.17 -0.74 10.45
CA LEU A 54 11.15 -1.68 9.92
C LEU A 54 11.30 -2.85 10.89
N TYR A 55 11.19 -4.07 10.34
CA TYR A 55 11.50 -5.31 11.04
C TYR A 55 12.66 -5.97 10.30
N LEU A 56 13.82 -6.00 10.94
CA LEU A 56 15.07 -6.41 10.33
C LEU A 56 15.53 -7.76 10.87
N PRO A 57 15.86 -8.74 10.01
CA PRO A 57 16.41 -10.01 10.46
C PRO A 57 17.80 -9.83 11.08
N PRO A 58 18.30 -10.84 11.83
CA PRO A 58 19.66 -10.83 12.31
C PRO A 58 20.65 -10.61 11.17
N VAL A 59 21.66 -9.77 11.41
CA VAL A 59 22.71 -9.51 10.42
C VAL A 59 23.46 -10.81 10.10
N LYS A 60 23.44 -11.19 8.84
CA LYS A 60 24.18 -12.33 8.29
C LYS A 60 25.23 -11.82 7.31
N SER A 61 26.04 -12.71 6.76
CA SER A 61 27.07 -12.39 5.76
C SER A 61 26.50 -11.79 4.47
N ALA A 62 25.28 -12.16 4.08
CA ALA A 62 24.58 -11.62 2.92
C ALA A 62 23.45 -10.68 3.34
N PRO A 63 23.24 -9.56 2.60
CA PRO A 63 22.09 -8.68 2.81
C PRO A 63 20.75 -9.40 2.61
N ALA A 64 19.74 -9.03 3.41
CA ALA A 64 18.43 -9.65 3.39
C ALA A 64 17.54 -9.12 2.25
N PRO A 65 16.67 -9.94 1.65
CA PRO A 65 15.58 -9.43 0.83
C PRO A 65 14.65 -8.58 1.69
N VAL A 66 13.94 -7.63 1.08
CA VAL A 66 12.98 -6.77 1.79
C VAL A 66 11.63 -6.77 1.12
N VAL A 67 10.57 -6.81 1.91
CA VAL A 67 9.20 -6.56 1.44
C VAL A 67 8.69 -5.23 1.99
N ILE A 68 8.22 -4.38 1.08
CA ILE A 68 7.48 -3.17 1.42
C ILE A 68 5.99 -3.52 1.44
N ASN A 69 5.35 -3.33 2.58
CA ASN A 69 3.91 -3.54 2.72
C ASN A 69 3.17 -2.20 2.80
N ILE A 70 2.08 -2.09 2.04
CA ILE A 70 1.27 -0.89 1.90
C ILE A 70 -0.18 -1.22 2.27
N HIS A 71 -0.72 -0.52 3.27
CA HIS A 71 -2.09 -0.75 3.71
C HIS A 71 -3.13 -0.28 2.69
N GLY A 72 -4.31 -0.89 2.71
CA GLY A 72 -5.48 -0.46 1.95
C GLY A 72 -6.26 0.66 2.64
N GLY A 73 -7.50 0.87 2.20
CA GLY A 73 -8.42 1.83 2.81
C GLY A 73 -8.87 2.95 1.88
N GLY A 74 -8.89 2.72 0.55
CA GLY A 74 -9.40 3.67 -0.46
C GLY A 74 -8.66 5.01 -0.46
N TRP A 75 -7.39 5.01 -0.04
CA TRP A 75 -6.52 6.18 0.15
C TRP A 75 -7.04 7.22 1.16
N ASN A 76 -8.17 6.99 1.83
CA ASN A 76 -8.79 7.95 2.75
C ASN A 76 -8.78 7.50 4.22
N LYS A 77 -8.42 6.25 4.48
CA LYS A 77 -8.33 5.67 5.82
C LYS A 77 -7.32 4.53 5.86
N GLY A 78 -7.11 3.96 7.04
CA GLY A 78 -6.14 2.90 7.28
C GLY A 78 -4.84 3.45 7.87
N ASN A 79 -4.03 2.54 8.35
CA ASN A 79 -2.73 2.83 8.94
C ASN A 79 -1.83 1.60 8.85
N LYS A 80 -0.53 1.80 9.03
CA LYS A 80 0.46 0.71 9.04
C LYS A 80 0.29 -0.22 10.24
N GLU A 81 -0.15 0.29 11.39
CA GLU A 81 -0.30 -0.46 12.64
C GLU A 81 -1.36 -1.56 12.55
N SER A 82 -2.31 -1.45 11.63
CA SER A 82 -3.32 -2.49 11.38
C SER A 82 -2.78 -3.70 10.62
N GLN A 83 -1.54 -3.62 10.10
CA GLN A 83 -0.93 -4.63 9.25
C GLN A 83 0.05 -5.49 10.04
N THR A 84 -0.27 -6.77 10.23
CA THR A 84 0.52 -7.68 11.09
C THR A 84 0.87 -9.03 10.44
N GLY A 85 0.40 -9.27 9.22
CA GLY A 85 0.46 -10.58 8.54
C GLY A 85 1.79 -10.91 7.85
N PHE A 86 2.94 -10.73 8.52
CA PHE A 86 4.26 -10.86 7.89
C PHE A 86 5.00 -12.18 8.16
N SER A 87 4.39 -13.13 8.89
CA SER A 87 5.05 -14.35 9.35
C SER A 87 5.68 -15.18 8.22
N GLY A 88 5.05 -15.23 7.03
CA GLY A 88 5.57 -15.93 5.86
C GLY A 88 6.89 -15.34 5.35
N PHE A 89 7.05 -14.02 5.41
CA PHE A 89 8.26 -13.30 5.05
C PHE A 89 9.34 -13.47 6.12
N PHE A 90 9.01 -13.31 7.39
CA PHE A 90 9.95 -13.49 8.49
C PHE A 90 10.59 -14.88 8.50
N LYS A 91 9.78 -15.94 8.27
CA LYS A 91 10.28 -17.34 8.19
C LYS A 91 11.31 -17.53 7.07
N ARG A 92 11.33 -16.66 6.06
CA ARG A 92 12.28 -16.69 4.94
C ARG A 92 13.42 -15.67 5.07
N GLY A 93 13.51 -14.99 6.21
CA GLY A 93 14.56 -14.02 6.50
C GLY A 93 14.41 -12.68 5.78
N TYR A 94 13.22 -12.35 5.32
CA TYR A 94 12.96 -11.01 4.77
C TYR A 94 12.96 -9.95 5.85
N ALA A 95 13.55 -8.81 5.55
CA ALA A 95 13.18 -7.56 6.20
C ALA A 95 11.76 -7.15 5.77
N VAL A 96 11.05 -6.46 6.64
CA VAL A 96 9.72 -5.90 6.33
C VAL A 96 9.76 -4.40 6.58
N ALA A 97 9.33 -3.62 5.59
CA ALA A 97 9.08 -2.19 5.70
C ALA A 97 7.56 -1.94 5.56
N ASN A 98 6.91 -1.64 6.66
CA ASN A 98 5.47 -1.43 6.71
C ASN A 98 5.20 0.08 6.72
N ILE A 99 4.69 0.65 5.62
CA ILE A 99 4.65 2.09 5.39
C ILE A 99 3.27 2.70 5.64
N ALA A 100 3.26 3.93 6.18
CA ALA A 100 2.14 4.87 6.08
C ALA A 100 2.33 5.77 4.85
N TYR A 101 1.26 6.35 4.35
CA TYR A 101 1.26 7.30 3.24
C TYR A 101 0.20 8.38 3.47
N ARG A 102 0.29 9.53 2.78
CA ARG A 102 -0.70 10.62 2.89
C ARG A 102 -2.08 10.16 2.46
N LEU A 103 -3.01 10.23 3.39
CA LEU A 103 -4.43 9.98 3.12
C LEU A 103 -5.07 11.21 2.47
N THR A 104 -6.20 11.02 1.80
CA THR A 104 -6.94 12.07 1.07
C THR A 104 -7.28 13.29 1.93
N GLY A 105 -7.46 13.11 3.25
CA GLY A 105 -7.66 14.22 4.19
C GLY A 105 -6.42 15.11 4.39
N VAL A 106 -5.23 14.63 4.01
CA VAL A 106 -3.97 15.38 4.05
C VAL A 106 -3.61 15.89 2.65
N ALA A 107 -3.66 15.01 1.63
CA ALA A 107 -3.39 15.38 0.24
C ALA A 107 -4.06 14.40 -0.73
N THR A 108 -4.53 14.91 -1.86
CA THR A 108 -5.12 14.11 -2.95
C THR A 108 -4.02 13.53 -3.85
N ALA A 109 -4.41 12.76 -4.88
CA ALA A 109 -3.47 12.25 -5.87
C ALA A 109 -2.60 13.38 -6.47
N PRO A 110 -1.30 13.12 -6.70
CA PRO A 110 -0.61 11.84 -6.64
C PRO A 110 0.10 11.53 -5.30
N ALA A 111 -0.19 12.28 -4.22
CA ALA A 111 0.59 12.29 -2.98
C ALA A 111 0.93 10.90 -2.41
N ALA A 112 -0.03 9.97 -2.37
CA ALA A 112 0.22 8.60 -1.87
C ALA A 112 1.17 7.79 -2.77
N VAL A 113 1.18 8.07 -4.09
CA VAL A 113 2.15 7.47 -5.03
C VAL A 113 3.55 8.02 -4.75
N GLU A 114 3.68 9.34 -4.58
CA GLU A 114 4.95 10.00 -4.22
C GLU A 114 5.51 9.41 -2.92
N ASP A 115 4.67 9.24 -1.89
CA ASP A 115 5.09 8.69 -0.60
C ASP A 115 5.60 7.24 -0.74
N THR A 116 4.93 6.42 -1.54
CA THR A 116 5.36 5.05 -1.84
C THR A 116 6.72 5.04 -2.53
N ARG A 117 6.93 5.93 -3.48
CA ARG A 117 8.20 6.10 -4.20
C ARG A 117 9.31 6.55 -3.24
N CYS A 118 9.01 7.52 -2.37
CA CYS A 118 9.97 8.00 -1.39
C CYS A 118 10.37 6.93 -0.37
N ALA A 119 9.44 6.04 0.01
CA ALA A 119 9.77 4.90 0.86
C ALA A 119 10.73 3.91 0.17
N LEU A 120 10.52 3.61 -1.12
CA LEU A 120 11.44 2.82 -1.94
C LEU A 120 12.83 3.45 -2.01
N ILE A 121 12.90 4.72 -2.37
CA ILE A 121 14.16 5.48 -2.47
C ILE A 121 14.89 5.50 -1.12
N TYR A 122 14.15 5.70 -0.02
CA TYR A 122 14.74 5.66 1.33
C TYR A 122 15.41 4.31 1.62
N LEU A 123 14.71 3.21 1.35
CA LEU A 123 15.25 1.86 1.59
C LEU A 123 16.50 1.59 0.75
N ILE A 124 16.48 1.94 -0.53
CA ILE A 124 17.63 1.79 -1.43
C ILE A 124 18.81 2.63 -0.96
N SER A 125 18.58 3.89 -0.61
CA SER A 125 19.63 4.81 -0.14
C SER A 125 20.24 4.39 1.20
N ASN A 126 19.48 3.68 2.04
CA ASN A 126 19.93 3.18 3.34
C ASN A 126 20.26 1.68 3.35
N ALA A 127 20.30 1.03 2.20
CA ALA A 127 20.40 -0.43 2.09
C ALA A 127 21.60 -1.01 2.83
N LYS A 128 22.78 -0.39 2.71
CA LYS A 128 23.97 -0.80 3.43
C LYS A 128 23.80 -0.75 4.94
N LYS A 129 23.21 0.33 5.46
CA LYS A 129 22.95 0.51 6.91
C LYS A 129 21.92 -0.49 7.42
N LEU A 130 20.90 -0.80 6.61
CA LEU A 130 19.82 -1.72 6.95
C LEU A 130 20.14 -3.18 6.65
N ASN A 131 21.30 -3.46 6.04
CA ASN A 131 21.72 -4.78 5.58
C ASN A 131 20.65 -5.46 4.70
N ILE A 132 20.11 -4.72 3.72
CA ILE A 132 19.11 -5.23 2.76
C ILE A 132 19.68 -5.26 1.34
N ASP A 133 19.20 -6.22 0.53
CA ASP A 133 19.59 -6.40 -0.87
C ASP A 133 18.68 -5.57 -1.78
N VAL A 134 19.23 -4.53 -2.41
CA VAL A 134 18.52 -3.66 -3.35
C VAL A 134 18.01 -4.37 -4.60
N ASN A 135 18.55 -5.56 -4.93
CA ASN A 135 18.08 -6.38 -6.05
C ASN A 135 16.95 -7.35 -5.67
N LYS A 136 16.60 -7.40 -4.37
CA LYS A 136 15.58 -8.31 -3.82
C LYS A 136 14.48 -7.53 -3.08
N ILE A 137 14.04 -6.43 -3.66
CA ILE A 137 12.94 -5.62 -3.13
C ILE A 137 11.63 -6.15 -3.70
N VAL A 138 10.73 -6.59 -2.84
CA VAL A 138 9.34 -6.93 -3.14
C VAL A 138 8.44 -5.81 -2.64
N ILE A 139 7.46 -5.41 -3.42
CA ILE A 139 6.46 -4.43 -2.99
C ILE A 139 5.08 -5.07 -3.03
N MET A 140 4.29 -4.92 -1.95
CA MET A 140 2.97 -5.51 -1.87
C MET A 140 1.95 -4.63 -1.18
N GLY A 141 0.68 -4.85 -1.51
CA GLY A 141 -0.42 -4.20 -0.82
C GLY A 141 -1.77 -4.79 -1.21
N GLY A 142 -2.82 -4.36 -0.52
CA GLY A 142 -4.18 -4.76 -0.84
C GLY A 142 -5.07 -3.53 -1.12
N SER A 143 -6.01 -3.64 -2.08
CA SER A 143 -6.93 -2.54 -2.41
C SER A 143 -6.16 -1.28 -2.85
N ALA A 144 -6.41 -0.13 -2.23
CA ALA A 144 -5.60 1.08 -2.45
C ALA A 144 -4.08 0.83 -2.25
N GLY A 145 -3.69 -0.06 -1.32
CA GLY A 145 -2.29 -0.47 -1.16
C GLY A 145 -1.78 -1.31 -2.33
N GLY A 146 -2.62 -2.14 -2.95
CA GLY A 146 -2.31 -2.89 -4.18
C GLY A 146 -2.05 -1.94 -5.35
N HIS A 147 -2.91 -0.94 -5.53
CA HIS A 147 -2.69 0.15 -6.48
C HIS A 147 -1.34 0.84 -6.25
N LEU A 148 -1.04 1.23 -5.00
CA LEU A 148 0.22 1.90 -4.67
C LEU A 148 1.44 0.99 -4.86
N ALA A 149 1.31 -0.31 -4.58
CA ALA A 149 2.37 -1.29 -4.85
C ALA A 149 2.65 -1.41 -6.35
N LEU A 150 1.61 -1.47 -7.17
CA LEU A 150 1.73 -1.48 -8.63
C LEU A 150 2.37 -0.18 -9.14
N MET A 151 1.87 0.99 -8.72
CA MET A 151 2.48 2.28 -9.10
C MET A 151 3.94 2.36 -8.68
N GLY A 152 4.27 1.98 -7.45
CA GLY A 152 5.63 1.98 -6.93
C GLY A 152 6.60 1.15 -7.76
N GLY A 153 6.17 -0.04 -8.21
CA GLY A 153 7.01 -0.97 -8.96
C GLY A 153 7.03 -0.73 -10.47
N LEU A 154 5.87 -0.43 -11.09
CA LEU A 154 5.75 -0.29 -12.55
C LEU A 154 6.35 1.00 -13.10
N LEU A 155 6.48 2.04 -12.29
CA LEU A 155 7.14 3.28 -12.69
C LEU A 155 8.65 3.10 -12.92
N GLU A 156 9.26 2.08 -12.33
CA GLU A 156 10.71 1.82 -12.46
C GLU A 156 11.55 3.09 -12.17
N ASN A 157 12.38 3.51 -13.11
CA ASN A 157 13.22 4.72 -13.00
C ASN A 157 12.56 5.99 -13.55
N ASN A 158 11.23 6.00 -13.76
CA ASN A 158 10.53 7.22 -14.11
C ASN A 158 10.34 8.10 -12.86
N PRO A 159 10.98 9.28 -12.76
CA PRO A 159 11.01 10.10 -11.55
C PRO A 159 9.78 11.02 -11.43
N VAL A 160 8.77 10.87 -12.24
CA VAL A 160 7.61 11.80 -12.35
C VAL A 160 6.92 12.05 -10.99
N PHE A 161 6.99 11.08 -10.07
CA PHE A 161 6.42 11.17 -8.72
C PHE A 161 7.48 11.11 -7.61
N ASP A 162 8.75 11.47 -7.90
CA ASP A 162 9.84 11.42 -6.93
C ASP A 162 10.16 12.81 -6.32
N THR A 163 9.35 13.82 -6.59
CA THR A 163 9.60 15.23 -6.28
C THR A 163 9.81 15.55 -4.80
N ASN A 164 9.15 14.79 -3.91
CA ASN A 164 9.22 14.96 -2.46
C ASN A 164 10.19 13.99 -1.77
N CYS A 165 10.98 13.25 -2.54
CA CYS A 165 11.87 12.24 -1.98
C CYS A 165 13.23 12.82 -1.58
N LYS A 166 13.82 12.28 -0.50
CA LYS A 166 15.18 12.61 -0.10
C LYS A 166 16.17 11.78 -0.91
N GLY A 167 16.71 12.37 -1.95
CA GLY A 167 17.69 11.74 -2.84
C GLY A 167 17.05 11.09 -4.05
N THR A 168 17.90 10.44 -4.84
CA THR A 168 17.54 9.65 -6.02
C THR A 168 18.08 8.25 -5.88
N ALA A 169 17.44 7.28 -6.50
CA ALA A 169 17.91 5.91 -6.53
C ALA A 169 17.61 5.27 -7.88
N ASN A 170 18.44 4.29 -8.26
CA ASN A 170 18.10 3.38 -9.33
C ASN A 170 17.11 2.34 -8.79
N ILE A 171 15.84 2.49 -9.12
CA ILE A 171 14.75 1.66 -8.59
C ILE A 171 14.64 0.39 -9.43
N LYS A 172 14.89 -0.75 -8.78
CA LYS A 172 14.69 -2.07 -9.33
C LYS A 172 13.86 -2.90 -8.36
N VAL A 173 12.57 -3.01 -8.62
CA VAL A 173 11.67 -3.91 -7.85
C VAL A 173 11.79 -5.31 -8.43
N ALA A 174 12.01 -6.30 -7.58
CA ALA A 174 12.19 -7.69 -7.99
C ALA A 174 10.85 -8.41 -8.24
N ALA A 175 9.80 -8.02 -7.52
CA ALA A 175 8.44 -8.52 -7.73
C ALA A 175 7.41 -7.56 -7.11
N ILE A 176 6.21 -7.54 -7.70
CA ILE A 176 5.03 -6.84 -7.17
C ILE A 176 3.99 -7.88 -6.75
N ILE A 177 3.38 -7.69 -5.58
CA ILE A 177 2.26 -8.51 -5.11
C ILE A 177 1.05 -7.60 -4.98
N ASP A 178 0.16 -7.71 -5.94
CA ASP A 178 -1.12 -7.00 -5.98
C ASP A 178 -2.24 -7.87 -5.41
N LYS A 179 -2.87 -7.41 -4.34
CA LYS A 179 -4.03 -8.06 -3.75
C LYS A 179 -5.27 -7.19 -3.99
N TYR A 180 -6.10 -7.59 -4.95
CA TYR A 180 -7.36 -6.91 -5.29
C TYR A 180 -7.21 -5.38 -5.41
N GLY A 181 -6.14 -4.93 -6.05
CA GLY A 181 -5.83 -3.51 -6.24
C GLY A 181 -6.66 -2.86 -7.33
N ILE A 182 -6.71 -1.53 -7.30
CA ILE A 182 -7.27 -0.71 -8.37
C ILE A 182 -6.21 -0.55 -9.46
N THR A 183 -6.52 -0.90 -10.69
CA THR A 183 -5.59 -0.85 -11.83
C THR A 183 -5.90 0.27 -12.82
N ASP A 184 -7.17 0.66 -12.91
CA ASP A 184 -7.64 1.84 -13.66
C ASP A 184 -8.53 2.68 -12.73
N VAL A 185 -7.99 3.82 -12.29
CA VAL A 185 -8.67 4.73 -11.36
C VAL A 185 -9.86 5.42 -12.02
N TRP A 186 -9.74 5.75 -13.32
CA TRP A 186 -10.83 6.36 -14.06
C TRP A 186 -12.02 5.40 -14.20
N ASP A 187 -11.76 4.17 -14.65
CA ASP A 187 -12.81 3.16 -14.79
C ASP A 187 -13.47 2.85 -13.44
N TRP A 188 -12.69 2.73 -12.36
CA TRP A 188 -13.26 2.52 -11.03
C TRP A 188 -14.06 3.72 -10.51
N GLY A 189 -13.72 4.94 -10.93
CA GLY A 189 -14.44 6.17 -10.58
C GLY A 189 -15.71 6.41 -11.40
N TYR A 190 -15.68 6.09 -12.68
CA TYR A 190 -16.70 6.48 -13.65
C TYR A 190 -17.14 5.35 -14.59
N GLY A 191 -16.59 4.16 -14.44
CA GLY A 191 -16.90 3.02 -15.31
C GLY A 191 -18.30 2.45 -15.11
N LYS A 192 -18.68 1.55 -16.03
CA LYS A 192 -20.02 0.94 -16.05
C LYS A 192 -20.26 -0.05 -14.93
N LEU A 193 -19.21 -0.74 -14.45
CA LEU A 193 -19.32 -1.79 -13.44
C LEU A 193 -19.50 -1.22 -12.05
N LYS A 194 -18.82 -0.10 -11.76
CA LYS A 194 -18.89 0.57 -10.47
C LYS A 194 -18.47 2.02 -10.58
N THR A 195 -19.12 2.88 -9.80
CA THR A 195 -18.71 4.26 -9.58
C THR A 195 -18.26 4.42 -8.13
N SER A 196 -16.97 4.65 -7.93
CA SER A 196 -16.38 4.73 -6.58
C SER A 196 -16.14 6.17 -6.16
N LYS A 197 -16.80 6.58 -5.07
CA LYS A 197 -16.52 7.87 -4.43
C LYS A 197 -15.07 7.96 -3.92
N SER A 198 -14.44 6.84 -3.56
CA SER A 198 -13.03 6.84 -3.13
C SER A 198 -12.09 7.28 -4.26
N ALA A 199 -12.34 6.83 -5.51
CA ALA A 199 -11.55 7.25 -6.68
C ALA A 199 -11.68 8.75 -6.91
N THR A 200 -12.92 9.27 -6.99
CA THR A 200 -13.17 10.70 -7.25
C THR A 200 -12.66 11.60 -6.13
N SER A 201 -12.81 11.20 -4.87
CA SER A 201 -12.26 11.92 -3.72
C SER A 201 -10.72 11.93 -3.73
N TRP A 202 -10.09 10.79 -4.07
CA TRP A 202 -8.63 10.70 -4.14
C TRP A 202 -8.05 11.54 -5.28
N LEU A 203 -8.70 11.56 -6.44
CA LEU A 203 -8.32 12.44 -7.56
C LEU A 203 -8.51 13.93 -7.23
N GLY A 204 -9.41 14.26 -6.30
CA GLY A 204 -9.61 15.63 -5.80
C GLY A 204 -10.01 16.61 -6.91
N ALA A 205 -9.34 17.75 -7.00
CA ALA A 205 -9.58 18.76 -8.02
C ALA A 205 -9.39 18.23 -9.46
N LYS A 206 -8.64 17.14 -9.64
CA LYS A 206 -8.38 16.46 -10.91
C LYS A 206 -9.38 15.32 -11.21
N ALA A 207 -10.44 15.19 -10.44
CA ALA A 207 -11.39 14.08 -10.55
C ALA A 207 -12.02 13.92 -11.95
N LYS A 208 -12.14 15.01 -12.72
CA LYS A 208 -12.67 14.99 -14.09
C LYS A 208 -11.60 15.00 -15.18
N ASP A 209 -10.34 14.98 -14.82
CA ASP A 209 -9.20 14.94 -15.73
C ASP A 209 -8.83 13.47 -15.99
N GLN A 210 -9.29 12.92 -17.13
CA GLN A 210 -9.09 11.52 -17.47
C GLN A 210 -7.61 11.20 -17.71
N ASP A 211 -6.85 12.12 -18.31
CA ASP A 211 -5.42 11.90 -18.59
C ASP A 211 -4.62 11.88 -17.29
N PHE A 212 -4.97 12.75 -16.33
CA PHE A 212 -4.40 12.69 -15.00
C PHE A 212 -4.76 11.36 -14.30
N ALA A 213 -6.03 10.94 -14.34
CA ALA A 213 -6.44 9.66 -13.74
C ALA A 213 -5.68 8.48 -14.34
N ARG A 214 -5.44 8.46 -15.66
CA ARG A 214 -4.61 7.48 -16.35
C ARG A 214 -3.14 7.54 -15.90
N SER A 215 -2.59 8.73 -15.73
CA SER A 215 -1.20 8.90 -15.29
C SER A 215 -0.91 8.29 -13.91
N VAL A 216 -1.93 8.21 -13.05
CA VAL A 216 -1.87 7.57 -11.72
C VAL A 216 -2.54 6.20 -11.68
N SER A 217 -2.75 5.55 -12.83
CA SER A 217 -3.35 4.21 -12.95
C SER A 217 -2.32 3.19 -13.40
N PRO A 218 -2.12 2.11 -12.63
CA PRO A 218 -1.15 1.06 -12.92
C PRO A 218 -1.26 0.45 -14.32
N LEU A 219 -2.49 0.25 -14.82
CA LEU A 219 -2.74 -0.37 -16.11
C LEU A 219 -2.00 0.33 -17.27
N TYR A 220 -1.84 1.65 -17.19
CA TYR A 220 -1.15 2.47 -18.19
C TYR A 220 0.35 2.61 -17.95
N GLN A 221 0.88 2.05 -16.85
CA GLN A 221 2.31 2.06 -16.54
C GLN A 221 3.01 0.76 -16.90
N VAL A 222 2.25 -0.28 -17.28
CA VAL A 222 2.83 -1.59 -17.67
C VAL A 222 3.68 -1.46 -18.93
N LYS A 223 4.91 -1.96 -18.87
CA LYS A 223 5.89 -1.99 -19.95
C LYS A 223 6.46 -3.41 -20.09
N LYS A 224 7.10 -3.69 -21.21
CA LYS A 224 7.80 -4.97 -21.42
C LYS A 224 8.91 -5.23 -20.36
N SER A 225 9.51 -4.17 -19.83
CA SER A 225 10.53 -4.21 -18.78
C SER A 225 9.97 -4.36 -17.36
N SER A 226 8.64 -4.27 -17.19
CA SER A 226 8.00 -4.31 -15.88
C SER A 226 8.41 -5.54 -15.06
N PRO A 227 8.57 -5.39 -13.74
CA PRO A 227 8.89 -6.51 -12.88
C PRO A 227 7.78 -7.57 -12.86
N PRO A 228 8.09 -8.83 -12.50
CA PRO A 228 7.10 -9.88 -12.31
C PRO A 228 5.99 -9.46 -11.34
N VAL A 229 4.73 -9.81 -11.67
CA VAL A 229 3.54 -9.43 -10.89
C VAL A 229 2.76 -10.66 -10.45
N PHE A 230 2.51 -10.79 -9.13
CA PHE A 230 1.54 -11.72 -8.57
C PHE A 230 0.25 -10.97 -8.29
N ILE A 231 -0.88 -11.48 -8.77
CA ILE A 231 -2.21 -10.89 -8.59
C ILE A 231 -3.10 -11.89 -7.84
N VAL A 232 -3.86 -11.41 -6.88
CA VAL A 232 -4.95 -12.18 -6.26
C VAL A 232 -6.20 -11.34 -6.14
N HIS A 233 -7.36 -11.90 -6.54
CA HIS A 233 -8.65 -11.21 -6.45
C HIS A 233 -9.79 -12.21 -6.21
N GLY A 234 -10.78 -11.83 -5.40
CA GLY A 234 -12.02 -12.56 -5.26
C GLY A 234 -13.00 -12.20 -6.38
N ASP A 235 -13.59 -13.19 -7.04
CA ASP A 235 -14.49 -12.95 -8.19
C ASP A 235 -15.89 -12.43 -7.80
N ALA A 236 -16.19 -12.38 -6.49
CA ALA A 236 -17.40 -11.77 -5.94
C ALA A 236 -17.10 -10.46 -5.16
N ASP A 237 -16.01 -9.77 -5.48
CA ASP A 237 -15.60 -8.53 -4.80
C ASP A 237 -16.61 -7.40 -5.04
N PRO A 238 -17.32 -6.91 -3.99
CA PRO A 238 -18.32 -5.86 -4.14
C PRO A 238 -17.71 -4.44 -4.10
N ILE A 239 -16.39 -4.30 -3.89
CA ILE A 239 -15.71 -3.01 -3.69
C ILE A 239 -14.89 -2.62 -4.92
N VAL A 240 -13.94 -3.45 -5.31
CA VAL A 240 -13.14 -3.28 -6.53
C VAL A 240 -13.56 -4.34 -7.52
N PRO A 241 -14.08 -3.97 -8.70
CA PRO A 241 -14.50 -4.94 -9.70
C PRO A 241 -13.35 -5.91 -10.06
N TYR A 242 -13.65 -7.20 -10.11
CA TYR A 242 -12.70 -8.25 -10.47
C TYR A 242 -12.03 -8.01 -11.82
N GLU A 243 -12.74 -7.35 -12.73
CA GLU A 243 -12.30 -6.96 -14.06
C GLU A 243 -11.07 -6.04 -14.04
N GLN A 244 -10.85 -5.31 -12.95
CA GLN A 244 -9.63 -4.52 -12.78
C GLN A 244 -8.38 -5.41 -12.81
N SER A 245 -8.40 -6.55 -12.13
CA SER A 245 -7.31 -7.54 -12.16
C SER A 245 -7.24 -8.31 -13.47
N VAL A 246 -8.39 -8.61 -14.08
CA VAL A 246 -8.45 -9.27 -15.41
C VAL A 246 -7.79 -8.37 -16.47
N ALA A 247 -8.07 -7.07 -16.47
CA ALA A 247 -7.47 -6.12 -17.39
C ALA A 247 -5.95 -6.00 -17.18
N LEU A 248 -5.49 -5.95 -15.94
CA LEU A 248 -4.05 -5.92 -15.64
C LEU A 248 -3.36 -7.20 -16.12
N LYS A 249 -3.94 -8.37 -15.83
CA LYS A 249 -3.42 -9.68 -16.30
C LYS A 249 -3.29 -9.70 -17.83
N ALA A 250 -4.34 -9.30 -18.55
CA ALA A 250 -4.33 -9.24 -20.00
C ALA A 250 -3.21 -8.33 -20.54
N LYS A 251 -3.00 -7.17 -19.91
CA LYS A 251 -1.94 -6.22 -20.29
C LYS A 251 -0.54 -6.78 -20.02
N LEU A 252 -0.36 -7.48 -18.91
CA LEU A 252 0.91 -8.15 -18.59
C LEU A 252 1.23 -9.25 -19.60
N ASP A 253 0.23 -10.06 -19.98
CA ASP A 253 0.38 -11.12 -20.99
C ASP A 253 0.69 -10.56 -22.37
N GLU A 254 -0.02 -9.52 -22.79
CA GLU A 254 0.22 -8.82 -24.08
C GLU A 254 1.68 -8.39 -24.22
N LEU A 255 2.27 -7.92 -23.11
CA LEU A 255 3.65 -7.41 -23.11
C LEU A 255 4.70 -8.47 -22.72
N GLY A 256 4.28 -9.71 -22.46
CA GLY A 256 5.16 -10.81 -22.09
C GLY A 256 5.79 -10.64 -20.69
N VAL A 257 5.16 -9.88 -19.79
CA VAL A 257 5.61 -9.71 -18.42
C VAL A 257 5.25 -10.95 -17.60
N LYS A 258 6.22 -11.53 -16.89
CA LYS A 258 5.98 -12.70 -16.01
C LYS A 258 4.94 -12.35 -14.96
N ASN A 259 3.86 -13.12 -14.89
CA ASN A 259 2.79 -12.89 -13.93
C ASN A 259 2.12 -14.20 -13.48
N GLU A 260 1.46 -14.16 -12.33
CA GLU A 260 0.58 -15.21 -11.83
C GLU A 260 -0.69 -14.54 -11.32
N PHE A 261 -1.86 -15.07 -11.68
CA PHE A 261 -3.15 -14.55 -11.23
C PHE A 261 -3.97 -15.65 -10.54
N ILE A 262 -4.29 -15.42 -9.28
CA ILE A 262 -5.11 -16.31 -8.45
C ILE A 262 -6.49 -15.71 -8.28
N THR A 263 -7.49 -16.38 -8.83
CA THR A 263 -8.89 -16.10 -8.53
C THR A 263 -9.31 -16.85 -7.28
N VAL A 264 -9.89 -16.16 -6.31
CA VAL A 264 -10.56 -16.76 -5.17
C VAL A 264 -12.05 -16.80 -5.45
N LYS A 265 -12.56 -17.99 -5.75
CA LYS A 265 -13.96 -18.19 -6.14
C LYS A 265 -14.91 -17.83 -5.00
N GLY A 266 -15.88 -16.95 -5.27
CA GLY A 266 -16.81 -16.41 -4.27
C GLY A 266 -16.13 -15.50 -3.25
N GLY A 267 -14.84 -15.21 -3.41
CA GLY A 267 -14.07 -14.32 -2.52
C GLY A 267 -14.55 -12.88 -2.62
N LEU A 268 -14.72 -12.24 -1.46
CA LEU A 268 -15.06 -10.82 -1.36
C LEU A 268 -13.76 -9.99 -1.28
N HIS A 269 -13.88 -8.69 -1.10
CA HIS A 269 -12.75 -7.75 -1.01
C HIS A 269 -11.81 -8.06 0.16
N GLY A 270 -10.78 -8.88 -0.10
CA GLY A 270 -9.81 -9.33 0.91
C GLY A 270 -10.41 -10.16 2.05
N LYS A 271 -11.65 -10.57 1.95
CA LYS A 271 -12.32 -11.46 2.90
C LYS A 271 -12.43 -12.84 2.28
N PHE A 272 -11.39 -13.62 2.49
CA PHE A 272 -11.29 -15.00 2.01
C PHE A 272 -11.42 -15.97 3.18
N PRO A 273 -11.93 -17.18 2.98
CA PRO A 273 -11.85 -18.25 3.97
C PRO A 273 -10.41 -18.50 4.42
N ALA A 274 -10.22 -18.99 5.65
CA ALA A 274 -8.89 -19.20 6.22
C ALA A 274 -8.01 -20.12 5.36
N GLU A 275 -8.61 -21.17 4.78
CA GLU A 275 -7.94 -22.09 3.85
C GLU A 275 -7.43 -21.36 2.60
N GLU A 276 -8.30 -20.54 1.97
CA GLU A 276 -7.94 -19.76 0.80
C GLU A 276 -6.85 -18.72 1.13
N ASN A 277 -6.91 -18.06 2.29
CA ASN A 277 -5.83 -17.18 2.73
C ASN A 277 -4.50 -17.95 2.86
N SER A 278 -4.54 -19.17 3.40
CA SER A 278 -3.36 -20.03 3.53
C SER A 278 -2.83 -20.45 2.15
N ARG A 279 -3.71 -20.86 1.24
CA ARG A 279 -3.37 -21.19 -0.15
C ARG A 279 -2.75 -20.01 -0.89
N VAL A 280 -3.35 -18.82 -0.82
CA VAL A 280 -2.83 -17.60 -1.45
C VAL A 280 -1.46 -17.24 -0.90
N ASN A 281 -1.27 -17.28 0.42
CA ASN A 281 0.03 -17.01 1.04
C ASN A 281 1.11 -18.03 0.59
N ALA A 282 0.77 -19.31 0.48
CA ALA A 282 1.69 -20.33 -0.05
C ALA A 282 2.06 -20.02 -1.50
N LYS A 283 1.09 -19.68 -2.36
CA LYS A 283 1.31 -19.32 -3.77
C LYS A 283 2.19 -18.08 -3.94
N ILE A 284 1.98 -17.04 -3.13
CA ILE A 284 2.87 -15.87 -3.10
C ILE A 284 4.32 -16.33 -2.84
N MET A 285 4.54 -17.20 -1.86
CA MET A 285 5.87 -17.66 -1.52
C MET A 285 6.48 -18.58 -2.59
N GLU A 286 5.67 -19.39 -3.26
CA GLU A 286 6.10 -20.21 -4.42
C GLU A 286 6.53 -19.30 -5.58
N PHE A 287 5.71 -18.28 -5.88
CA PHE A 287 6.02 -17.29 -6.91
C PHE A 287 7.34 -16.58 -6.64
N LEU A 288 7.55 -16.05 -5.43
CA LEU A 288 8.80 -15.40 -5.05
C LEU A 288 9.99 -16.36 -5.16
N LYS A 289 9.85 -17.60 -4.68
CA LYS A 289 10.89 -18.64 -4.83
C LYS A 289 11.23 -18.90 -6.30
N SER A 290 10.25 -18.90 -7.20
CA SER A 290 10.46 -19.09 -8.65
C SER A 290 11.27 -17.97 -9.30
N LEU A 291 11.42 -16.84 -8.60
CA LEU A 291 12.21 -15.67 -9.00
C LEU A 291 13.59 -15.61 -8.30
N GLY A 292 13.93 -16.60 -7.46
CA GLY A 292 15.16 -16.59 -6.67
C GLY A 292 15.12 -15.66 -5.44
N LEU A 293 13.90 -15.37 -4.98
CA LEU A 293 13.60 -14.50 -3.85
C LEU A 293 13.21 -15.30 -2.60
#